data_99efb6a0905d0cfab9d70373c6612717
#
_entry.id   99efb6a0905d0cfab9d70373c6612717
#
_cell.length_a   1.000
_cell.length_b   1.000
_cell.length_c   1.000
_cell.angle_alpha   90.00
_cell.angle_beta   90.00
_cell.angle_gamma   90.00
#
_symmetry.space_group_name_H-M   'P 1'
#
loop_
_entity.id
_entity.type
_entity.pdbx_description
1 polymer ?
#
loop_
_entity_poly.entity_id
_entity_poly.type
_entity_poly.pdbx_seq_one_letter_code
_entity_poly.pdbx_strand_id
1 'polypeptide(L)'
;MPKVSVVIPIYGVEKYIERCAVSLFEQTLHDIEFVFVDDCTPDHSIEILKQVIEKYRPCFEEKNYAVRIERMSSNSGLPTVRRHGVSLCSGEYVTHCDSDDWVAPYLYVMLYKVAMRTDADMVMCGYNMTDGA
;
A
#
# COMPACT_ATOMS: atom_id res chain seq x y z
N MET A 1 3.51 -16.44 -5.21
CA MET A 1 2.69 -15.30 -5.67
C MET A 1 1.98 -14.67 -4.47
N PRO A 2 2.10 -13.35 -4.27
CA PRO A 2 1.37 -12.68 -3.18
C PRO A 2 -0.14 -12.85 -3.35
N LYS A 3 -0.86 -12.84 -2.23
CA LYS A 3 -2.33 -12.82 -2.27
C LYS A 3 -2.87 -11.49 -2.76
N VAL A 4 -2.25 -10.41 -2.30
CA VAL A 4 -2.66 -9.05 -2.63
C VAL A 4 -1.42 -8.21 -2.92
N SER A 5 -1.51 -7.40 -3.95
CA SER A 5 -0.54 -6.31 -4.20
C SER A 5 -1.24 -4.99 -3.91
N VAL A 6 -0.60 -4.15 -3.09
CA VAL A 6 -1.12 -2.83 -2.75
C VAL A 6 -0.25 -1.78 -3.43
N VAL A 7 -0.87 -0.91 -4.21
CA VAL A 7 -0.19 0.20 -4.89
C VAL A 7 -0.41 1.47 -4.10
N ILE A 8 0.67 2.12 -3.68
CA ILE A 8 0.61 3.32 -2.84
C ILE A 8 1.40 4.44 -3.53
N PRO A 9 0.71 5.39 -4.20
CA PRO A 9 1.40 6.54 -4.80
C PRO A 9 1.86 7.52 -3.73
N ILE A 10 3.02 8.14 -3.93
CA ILE A 10 3.62 9.07 -2.98
C ILE A 10 3.95 10.39 -3.66
N TYR A 11 3.33 11.47 -3.19
CA TYR A 11 3.69 12.83 -3.57
C TYR A 11 3.17 13.81 -2.52
N GLY A 12 4.08 14.51 -1.83
CA GLY A 12 3.72 15.57 -0.89
C GLY A 12 2.96 15.08 0.35
N VAL A 13 3.30 13.91 0.90
CA VAL A 13 2.55 13.27 1.99
C VAL A 13 3.38 13.07 3.25
N GLU A 14 4.41 13.89 3.48
CA GLU A 14 5.29 13.69 4.64
C GLU A 14 4.55 13.73 5.98
N LYS A 15 3.40 14.39 6.04
CA LYS A 15 2.60 14.44 7.27
C LYS A 15 1.78 13.18 7.49
N TYR A 16 1.59 12.36 6.47
CA TYR A 16 0.62 11.25 6.49
C TYR A 16 1.25 9.89 6.23
N ILE A 17 2.41 9.85 5.57
CA ILE A 17 2.98 8.58 5.09
C ILE A 17 3.31 7.61 6.22
N GLU A 18 3.73 8.10 7.38
CA GLU A 18 4.05 7.23 8.51
C GLU A 18 2.79 6.46 8.95
N ARG A 19 1.68 7.16 9.15
CA ARG A 19 0.42 6.51 9.57
C ARG A 19 -0.07 5.53 8.52
N CYS A 20 0.01 5.91 7.26
CA CYS A 20 -0.38 5.04 6.16
C CYS A 20 0.45 3.75 6.17
N ALA A 21 1.77 3.87 6.18
CA ALA A 21 2.66 2.71 6.12
C ALA A 21 2.51 1.81 7.33
N VAL A 22 2.40 2.37 8.53
CA VAL A 22 2.16 1.59 9.75
C VAL A 22 0.89 0.77 9.62
N SER A 23 -0.20 1.39 9.14
CA SER A 23 -1.46 0.67 9.00
C SER A 23 -1.38 -0.47 8.00
N LEU A 24 -0.56 -0.32 6.96
CA LEU A 24 -0.36 -1.36 5.96
C LEU A 24 0.49 -2.51 6.50
N PHE A 25 1.57 -2.18 7.22
CA PHE A 25 2.48 -3.20 7.74
C PHE A 25 1.91 -3.95 8.94
N GLU A 26 0.87 -3.42 9.57
CA GLU A 26 0.17 -4.07 10.69
C GLU A 26 -1.07 -4.85 10.25
N GLN A 27 -1.22 -5.11 8.96
CA GLN A 27 -2.32 -5.95 8.48
C GLN A 27 -2.17 -7.38 9.02
N THR A 28 -3.33 -8.02 9.24
CA THR A 28 -3.34 -9.41 9.71
C THR A 28 -3.19 -10.42 8.58
N LEU A 29 -3.46 -10.02 7.34
CA LEU A 29 -3.26 -10.89 6.18
C LEU A 29 -1.77 -11.04 5.91
N HIS A 30 -1.32 -12.26 5.61
CA HIS A 30 0.04 -12.54 5.16
C HIS A 30 0.12 -12.52 3.62
N ASP A 31 1.32 -12.64 3.08
CA ASP A 31 1.57 -12.74 1.63
C ASP A 31 1.08 -11.50 0.87
N ILE A 32 1.51 -10.33 1.32
CA ILE A 32 1.17 -9.05 0.67
C ILE A 32 2.43 -8.44 0.04
N GLU A 33 2.26 -7.88 -1.14
CA GLU A 33 3.28 -7.08 -1.82
C GLU A 33 2.86 -5.62 -1.75
N PHE A 34 3.73 -4.77 -1.23
CA PHE A 34 3.48 -3.32 -1.16
C PHE A 34 4.36 -2.62 -2.19
N VAL A 35 3.75 -1.93 -3.14
CA VAL A 35 4.44 -1.20 -4.20
C VAL A 35 4.22 0.30 -3.97
N PHE A 36 5.19 0.95 -3.39
CA PHE A 36 5.20 2.40 -3.18
C PHE A 36 5.80 3.06 -4.42
N VAL A 37 5.06 3.97 -5.03
CA VAL A 37 5.53 4.65 -6.25
C VAL A 37 5.76 6.12 -5.94
N ASP A 38 7.03 6.53 -5.94
CA ASP A 38 7.45 7.91 -5.68
C ASP A 38 7.33 8.72 -6.97
N ASP A 39 6.41 9.66 -7.01
CA ASP A 39 6.20 10.54 -8.15
C ASP A 39 7.10 11.78 -8.08
N CYS A 40 8.36 11.59 -7.72
CA CYS A 40 9.35 12.63 -7.56
C CYS A 40 8.94 13.65 -6.49
N THR A 41 8.53 13.15 -5.33
CA THR A 41 8.09 14.00 -4.23
C THR A 41 9.24 14.93 -3.78
N PRO A 42 8.96 16.24 -3.60
CA PRO A 42 10.00 17.19 -3.20
C PRO A 42 10.25 17.23 -1.69
N ASP A 43 9.38 16.59 -0.90
CA ASP A 43 9.45 16.62 0.56
C ASP A 43 10.17 15.39 1.13
N HIS A 44 10.03 15.14 2.44
CA HIS A 44 10.68 14.05 3.15
C HIS A 44 9.86 12.77 3.24
N SER A 45 8.85 12.63 2.38
CA SER A 45 7.97 11.44 2.40
C SER A 45 8.75 10.13 2.31
N ILE A 46 9.73 10.05 1.42
CA ILE A 46 10.49 8.82 1.21
C ILE A 46 11.41 8.50 2.38
N GLU A 47 12.05 9.50 2.96
CA GLU A 47 12.92 9.31 4.13
C GLU A 47 12.09 8.76 5.30
N ILE A 48 10.91 9.32 5.53
CA ILE A 48 10.01 8.85 6.58
C ILE A 48 9.55 7.41 6.30
N LEU A 49 9.18 7.14 5.06
CA LEU A 49 8.77 5.78 4.66
C LEU A 49 9.88 4.77 4.91
N LYS A 50 11.11 5.10 4.56
CA LYS A 50 12.25 4.19 4.78
C LYS A 50 12.48 3.91 6.25
N GLN A 51 12.28 4.90 7.12
CA GLN A 51 12.36 4.70 8.57
C GLN A 51 11.29 3.71 9.07
N VAL A 52 10.07 3.82 8.58
CA VAL A 52 9.00 2.90 8.94
C VAL A 52 9.30 1.49 8.44
N ILE A 53 9.80 1.36 7.21
CA ILE A 53 10.19 0.07 6.64
C ILE A 53 11.25 -0.60 7.52
N GLU A 54 12.27 0.13 7.95
CA GLU A 54 13.32 -0.44 8.79
C GLU A 54 12.76 -0.91 10.14
N LYS A 55 11.84 -0.15 10.73
CA LYS A 55 11.21 -0.50 11.99
C LYS A 55 10.41 -1.81 11.88
N TYR A 56 9.74 -2.04 10.77
CA TYR A 56 8.87 -3.20 10.57
C TYR A 56 9.54 -4.35 9.82
N ARG A 57 10.78 -4.20 9.39
CA ARG A 57 11.48 -5.22 8.60
C ARG A 57 11.46 -6.61 9.22
N PRO A 58 11.63 -6.80 10.55
CA PRO A 58 11.53 -8.14 11.13
C PRO A 58 10.18 -8.81 10.91
N CYS A 59 9.10 -8.02 10.81
CA CYS A 59 7.76 -8.55 10.59
C CYS A 59 7.55 -9.01 9.14
N PHE A 60 8.31 -8.46 8.20
CA PHE A 60 8.12 -8.77 6.78
C PHE A 60 8.47 -10.22 6.46
N GLU A 61 9.52 -10.74 7.07
CA GLU A 61 9.88 -12.14 6.88
C GLU A 61 8.81 -13.06 7.46
N GLU A 62 8.34 -12.77 8.67
CA GLU A 62 7.32 -13.57 9.35
C GLU A 62 6.00 -13.60 8.57
N LYS A 63 5.59 -12.45 8.03
CA LYS A 63 4.33 -12.33 7.30
C LYS A 63 4.46 -12.58 5.80
N ASN A 64 5.67 -12.80 5.32
CA ASN A 64 5.96 -12.93 3.90
C ASN A 64 5.51 -11.68 3.13
N TYR A 65 5.91 -10.51 3.62
CA TYR A 65 5.66 -9.24 2.97
C TYR A 65 6.85 -8.86 2.07
N ALA A 66 6.54 -8.42 0.85
CA ALA A 66 7.52 -7.83 -0.06
C ALA A 66 7.24 -6.33 -0.14
N VAL A 67 8.26 -5.52 0.02
CA VAL A 67 8.13 -4.06 -0.01
C VAL A 67 9.07 -3.51 -1.07
N ARG A 68 8.53 -2.67 -1.94
CA ARG A 68 9.26 -2.09 -3.05
C ARG A 68 8.97 -0.59 -3.13
N ILE A 69 10.01 0.21 -3.33
CA ILE A 69 9.88 1.64 -3.62
C ILE A 69 10.38 1.84 -5.06
N GLU A 70 9.49 2.33 -5.91
CA GLU A 70 9.80 2.64 -7.31
C GLU A 70 9.67 4.14 -7.52
N ARG A 71 10.69 4.75 -8.13
CA ARG A 71 10.66 6.18 -8.43
C ARG A 71 10.37 6.41 -9.91
N MET A 72 9.44 7.31 -10.21
CA MET A 72 9.18 7.75 -11.57
C MET A 72 10.35 8.59 -12.08
N SER A 73 10.55 8.63 -13.39
CA SER A 73 11.62 9.43 -14.00
C SER A 73 11.33 10.92 -13.91
N SER A 74 10.06 11.30 -13.81
CA SER A 74 9.61 12.68 -13.65
C SER A 74 8.24 12.66 -12.99
N ASN A 75 7.81 13.81 -12.46
CA ASN A 75 6.46 13.93 -11.92
C ASN A 75 5.45 13.68 -13.04
N SER A 76 4.65 12.64 -12.91
CA SER A 76 3.80 12.12 -13.98
C SER A 76 2.31 12.22 -13.69
N GLY A 77 1.93 12.54 -12.46
CA GLY A 77 0.53 12.62 -12.05
C GLY A 77 -0.06 11.29 -11.63
N LEU A 78 -1.12 11.34 -10.84
CA LEU A 78 -1.70 10.19 -10.15
C LEU A 78 -2.13 9.05 -11.07
N PRO A 79 -2.85 9.30 -12.20
CA PRO A 79 -3.25 8.19 -13.06
C PRO A 79 -2.08 7.41 -13.64
N THR A 80 -1.03 8.10 -14.07
CA THR A 80 0.17 7.48 -14.62
C THR A 80 0.93 6.69 -13.56
N VAL A 81 1.04 7.25 -12.36
CA VAL A 81 1.70 6.62 -11.21
C VAL A 81 0.98 5.33 -10.82
N ARG A 82 -0.34 5.36 -10.74
CA ARG A 82 -1.13 4.16 -10.42
C ARG A 82 -0.97 3.08 -11.48
N ARG A 83 -1.00 3.45 -12.75
CA ARG A 83 -0.82 2.51 -13.85
C ARG A 83 0.55 1.87 -13.81
N HIS A 84 1.58 2.66 -13.55
CA HIS A 84 2.94 2.14 -13.41
C HIS A 84 3.04 1.17 -12.24
N GLY A 85 2.46 1.53 -11.09
CA GLY A 85 2.42 0.65 -9.92
C GLY A 85 1.75 -0.68 -10.21
N VAL A 86 0.61 -0.66 -10.89
CA VAL A 86 -0.09 -1.89 -11.26
C VAL A 86 0.79 -2.77 -12.16
N SER A 87 1.56 -2.17 -13.07
CA SER A 87 2.44 -2.94 -13.96
C SER A 87 3.54 -3.71 -13.20
N LEU A 88 3.85 -3.31 -11.98
CA LEU A 88 4.86 -3.94 -11.13
C LEU A 88 4.28 -5.01 -10.22
N CYS A 89 2.95 -5.14 -10.16
CA CYS A 89 2.28 -6.04 -9.24
C CYS A 89 2.29 -7.47 -9.73
N SER A 90 2.45 -8.41 -8.79
CA SER A 90 2.44 -9.84 -9.07
C SER A 90 1.38 -10.60 -8.26
N GLY A 91 0.59 -9.91 -7.45
CA GLY A 91 -0.39 -10.52 -6.57
C GLY A 91 -1.62 -11.03 -7.31
N GLU A 92 -2.33 -11.93 -6.64
CA GLU A 92 -3.58 -12.49 -7.15
C GLU A 92 -4.65 -11.40 -7.30
N TYR A 93 -4.69 -10.45 -6.34
CA TYR A 93 -5.54 -9.27 -6.38
C TYR A 93 -4.69 -8.02 -6.26
N VAL A 94 -5.14 -6.93 -6.87
CA VAL A 94 -4.48 -5.63 -6.80
C VAL A 94 -5.45 -4.63 -6.18
N THR A 95 -4.95 -3.83 -5.24
CA THR A 95 -5.72 -2.75 -4.65
C THR A 95 -4.85 -1.49 -4.56
N HIS A 96 -5.49 -0.36 -4.35
CA HIS A 96 -4.83 0.94 -4.22
C HIS A 96 -5.06 1.48 -2.82
N CYS A 97 -4.05 2.14 -2.27
CA CYS A 97 -4.18 2.87 -1.02
C CYS A 97 -3.51 4.24 -1.20
N ASP A 98 -4.27 5.29 -1.04
CA ASP A 98 -3.69 6.63 -1.10
C ASP A 98 -2.84 6.87 0.15
N SER A 99 -1.68 7.49 -0.02
CA SER A 99 -0.70 7.61 1.04
C SER A 99 -1.04 8.63 2.13
N ASP A 100 -2.14 9.37 1.98
CA ASP A 100 -2.72 10.20 3.02
C ASP A 100 -3.84 9.49 3.80
N ASP A 101 -4.15 8.24 3.45
CA ASP A 101 -5.15 7.41 4.13
C ASP A 101 -4.49 6.39 5.04
N TRP A 102 -5.31 5.68 5.81
CA TRP A 102 -4.89 4.52 6.60
C TRP A 102 -6.02 3.50 6.63
N VAL A 103 -5.68 2.26 6.95
CA VAL A 103 -6.61 1.14 6.84
C VAL A 103 -6.69 0.36 8.15
N ALA A 104 -7.84 -0.27 8.39
CA ALA A 104 -8.02 -1.12 9.57
C ALA A 104 -7.14 -2.37 9.46
N PRO A 105 -6.67 -2.92 10.60
CA PRO A 105 -5.73 -4.05 10.58
C PRO A 105 -6.23 -5.30 9.87
N TYR A 106 -7.54 -5.48 9.78
CA TYR A 106 -8.17 -6.67 9.19
C TYR A 106 -8.82 -6.39 7.83
N LEU A 107 -8.54 -5.22 7.22
CA LEU A 107 -9.21 -4.86 5.97
C LEU A 107 -8.91 -5.88 4.86
N TYR A 108 -7.64 -6.16 4.61
CA TYR A 108 -7.28 -7.01 3.47
C TYR A 108 -7.58 -8.47 3.71
N VAL A 109 -7.49 -8.96 4.96
CA VAL A 109 -7.89 -10.34 5.23
C VAL A 109 -9.40 -10.52 5.01
N MET A 110 -10.20 -9.53 5.37
CA MET A 110 -11.64 -9.56 5.18
C MET A 110 -12.00 -9.55 3.71
N LEU A 111 -11.42 -8.63 2.93
CA LEU A 111 -11.67 -8.53 1.50
C LEU A 111 -11.21 -9.79 0.77
N TYR A 112 -10.05 -10.32 1.12
CA TYR A 112 -9.53 -11.53 0.49
C TYR A 112 -10.43 -12.74 0.77
N LYS A 113 -10.90 -12.90 2.00
CA LYS A 113 -11.81 -14.01 2.36
C LYS A 113 -13.12 -13.91 1.59
N VAL A 114 -13.68 -12.72 1.43
CA VAL A 114 -14.90 -12.53 0.64
C VAL A 114 -14.64 -12.89 -0.83
N ALA A 115 -13.53 -12.44 -1.40
CA ALA A 115 -13.17 -12.72 -2.78
C ALA A 115 -13.04 -14.24 -3.02
N MET A 116 -12.37 -14.95 -2.11
CA MET A 116 -12.16 -16.39 -2.24
C MET A 116 -13.45 -17.18 -2.07
N ARG A 117 -14.32 -16.75 -1.14
CA ARG A 117 -15.57 -17.42 -0.85
C ARG A 117 -16.57 -17.29 -2.00
N THR A 118 -16.59 -16.12 -2.65
CA THR A 118 -17.55 -15.82 -3.70
C THR A 118 -16.97 -15.96 -5.10
N ASP A 119 -15.68 -16.28 -5.23
CA ASP A 119 -14.96 -16.32 -6.51
C ASP A 119 -15.13 -15.00 -7.27
N ALA A 120 -15.11 -13.88 -6.56
CA ALA A 120 -15.34 -12.57 -7.13
C ALA A 120 -14.10 -12.03 -7.84
N ASP A 121 -14.31 -11.30 -8.93
CA ASP A 121 -13.23 -10.57 -9.60
C ASP A 121 -12.94 -9.25 -8.89
N MET A 122 -13.92 -8.67 -8.20
CA MET A 122 -13.81 -7.41 -7.49
C MET A 122 -14.60 -7.45 -6.18
N VAL A 123 -14.00 -6.95 -5.10
CA VAL A 123 -14.65 -6.79 -3.80
C VAL A 123 -14.47 -5.34 -3.36
N MET A 124 -15.54 -4.73 -2.87
CA MET A 124 -15.51 -3.36 -2.38
C MET A 124 -15.99 -3.31 -0.94
N CYS A 125 -15.47 -2.35 -0.18
CA CYS A 125 -15.89 -2.09 1.18
C CYS A 125 -16.21 -0.61 1.35
N GLY A 126 -16.90 -0.27 2.44
CA GLY A 126 -17.14 1.11 2.80
C GLY A 126 -15.89 1.75 3.41
N TYR A 127 -15.95 3.06 3.58
CA TYR A 127 -14.89 3.82 4.22
C TYR A 127 -15.49 4.91 5.10
N ASN A 128 -14.70 5.37 6.07
CA ASN A 128 -15.09 6.47 6.94
C ASN A 128 -14.25 7.70 6.61
N MET A 129 -14.92 8.85 6.51
CA MET A 129 -14.25 10.14 6.34
C MET A 129 -13.90 10.69 7.72
N THR A 130 -12.67 11.17 7.89
CA THR A 130 -12.25 11.85 9.11
C THR A 130 -11.52 13.13 8.76
N ASP A 131 -11.30 13.99 9.76
CA ASP A 131 -10.51 15.20 9.62
C ASP A 131 -9.01 14.96 9.87
N GLY A 132 -8.61 13.70 9.96
CA GLY A 132 -7.22 13.31 10.19
C GLY A 132 -6.87 13.12 11.67
N ALA A 133 -7.85 13.23 12.52
CA ALA A 133 -7.64 13.05 13.97
C ALA A 133 -7.57 11.56 14.34
#